data_82c6196d134a491d2f8db9c5a09b7b41
#
_entry.id   82c6196d134a491d2f8db9c5a09b7b41
#
_cell.length_a   1.000
_cell.length_b   1.000
_cell.length_c   1.000
_cell.angle_alpha   90.00
_cell.angle_beta   90.00
_cell.angle_gamma   90.00
#
_symmetry.space_group_name_H-M   'P 1'
#
loop_
_entity.id
_entity.type
_entity.pdbx_description
1 polymer ?
#
loop_
_entity_poly.entity_id
_entity_poly.type
_entity_poly.pdbx_seq_one_letter_code
_entity_poly.pdbx_strand_id
1 'polypeptide(L)'
;MDHYRPPIGTPVAELDTPCLLIDMDALEHNFQRIADTYKDSDVKIREHTKNIKSPLIAYMQMRTGGSMGGVCCAKVAEAEVMVEGGIRDVLIPNQVVTDDKIARAAAISKRADVTICVDSEQNLRDISATAASRSLTSRATNPP
;
A
#
# COMPACT_ATOMS: atom_id res chain seq x y z
N MET A 1 20.71 8.65 -13.33
CA MET A 1 21.34 7.34 -13.05
C MET A 1 20.57 6.32 -13.85
N ASP A 2 21.22 5.63 -14.78
CA ASP A 2 20.61 4.49 -15.45
C ASP A 2 20.50 3.35 -14.44
N HIS A 3 19.28 2.93 -14.16
CA HIS A 3 19.06 1.78 -13.29
C HIS A 3 19.49 0.51 -14.04
N TYR A 4 20.22 -0.35 -13.33
CA TYR A 4 20.56 -1.68 -13.85
C TYR A 4 19.28 -2.43 -14.24
N ARG A 5 19.20 -2.81 -15.51
CA ARG A 5 18.05 -3.55 -16.07
C ARG A 5 18.59 -4.66 -16.96
N PRO A 6 18.83 -5.85 -16.40
CA PRO A 6 19.30 -6.97 -17.21
C PRO A 6 18.25 -7.34 -18.26
N PRO A 7 18.66 -7.76 -19.46
CA PRO A 7 17.74 -8.28 -20.47
C PRO A 7 16.95 -9.48 -19.92
N ILE A 8 15.71 -9.63 -20.41
CA ILE A 8 14.92 -10.83 -20.07
C ILE A 8 15.65 -12.07 -20.62
N GLY A 9 15.79 -13.09 -19.78
CA GLY A 9 16.50 -14.33 -20.09
C GLY A 9 17.96 -14.32 -19.63
N THR A 10 18.45 -13.24 -19.00
CA THR A 10 19.79 -13.24 -18.40
C THR A 10 19.89 -14.33 -17.33
N PRO A 11 20.88 -15.24 -17.41
CA PRO A 11 21.09 -16.25 -16.38
C PRO A 11 21.32 -15.63 -15.00
N VAL A 12 20.80 -16.26 -13.95
CA VAL A 12 20.94 -15.75 -12.56
C VAL A 12 22.40 -15.53 -12.17
N ALA A 13 23.31 -16.39 -12.65
CA ALA A 13 24.74 -16.29 -12.37
C ALA A 13 25.41 -15.05 -13.02
N GLU A 14 24.75 -14.42 -13.97
CA GLU A 14 25.26 -13.23 -14.71
C GLU A 14 24.64 -11.92 -14.18
N LEU A 15 23.76 -12.00 -13.18
CA LEU A 15 23.17 -10.81 -12.60
C LEU A 15 24.17 -10.08 -11.71
N ASP A 16 24.12 -8.74 -11.75
CA ASP A 16 24.88 -7.89 -10.84
C ASP A 16 24.42 -8.09 -9.40
N THR A 17 25.38 -8.16 -8.47
CA THR A 17 25.12 -8.48 -7.07
C THR A 17 25.53 -7.35 -6.10
N PRO A 18 24.81 -7.16 -5.00
CA PRO A 18 23.65 -7.94 -4.52
C PRO A 18 22.34 -7.58 -5.25
N CYS A 19 21.52 -8.59 -5.57
CA CYS A 19 20.19 -8.39 -6.13
C CYS A 19 19.15 -9.23 -5.40
N LEU A 20 17.87 -8.79 -5.46
CA LEU A 20 16.75 -9.56 -4.95
C LEU A 20 16.12 -10.35 -6.11
N LEU A 21 15.86 -11.62 -5.86
CA LEU A 21 15.19 -12.51 -6.80
C LEU A 21 13.84 -12.92 -6.22
N ILE A 22 12.85 -13.05 -7.10
CA ILE A 22 11.55 -13.60 -6.77
C ILE A 22 11.35 -14.84 -7.62
N ASP A 23 11.20 -15.99 -6.94
CA ASP A 23 10.74 -17.21 -7.58
C ASP A 23 9.23 -17.07 -7.83
N MET A 24 8.85 -16.95 -9.10
CA MET A 24 7.47 -16.69 -9.48
C MET A 24 6.56 -17.90 -9.25
N ASP A 25 7.05 -19.11 -9.46
CA ASP A 25 6.28 -20.33 -9.24
C ASP A 25 5.96 -20.51 -7.75
N ALA A 26 6.95 -20.24 -6.89
CA ALA A 26 6.76 -20.27 -5.44
C ALA A 26 5.82 -19.13 -4.96
N LEU A 27 5.92 -17.95 -5.54
CA LEU A 27 5.05 -16.81 -5.22
C LEU A 27 3.59 -17.11 -5.58
N GLU A 28 3.33 -17.57 -6.78
CA GLU A 28 2.00 -17.92 -7.26
C GLU A 28 1.39 -19.07 -6.45
N HIS A 29 2.19 -20.11 -6.15
CA HIS A 29 1.78 -21.18 -5.25
C HIS A 29 1.34 -20.66 -3.88
N ASN A 30 2.09 -19.75 -3.29
CA ASN A 30 1.77 -19.16 -1.99
C ASN A 30 0.48 -18.32 -2.05
N PHE A 31 0.28 -17.54 -3.10
CA PHE A 31 -0.96 -16.79 -3.30
C PHE A 31 -2.16 -17.71 -3.44
N GLN A 32 -2.03 -18.80 -4.21
CA GLN A 32 -3.10 -19.77 -4.36
C GLN A 32 -3.46 -20.44 -3.03
N ARG A 33 -2.46 -20.79 -2.21
CA ARG A 33 -2.72 -21.34 -0.87
C ARG A 33 -3.52 -20.39 0.01
N ILE A 34 -3.22 -19.08 -0.03
CA ILE A 34 -4.00 -18.07 0.68
C ILE A 34 -5.43 -18.02 0.14
N ALA A 35 -5.59 -17.95 -1.17
CA ALA A 35 -6.90 -17.92 -1.81
C ALA A 35 -7.75 -19.13 -1.39
N ASP A 36 -7.18 -20.34 -1.46
CA ASP A 36 -7.85 -21.59 -1.08
C ASP A 36 -8.22 -21.64 0.40
N THR A 37 -7.36 -21.08 1.27
CA THR A 37 -7.63 -21.04 2.72
C THR A 37 -8.84 -20.19 3.05
N TYR A 38 -9.04 -19.08 2.36
CA TYR A 38 -10.07 -18.09 2.66
C TYR A 38 -11.25 -18.07 1.70
N LYS A 39 -11.32 -18.97 0.70
CA LYS A 39 -12.38 -18.95 -0.32
C LYS A 39 -13.79 -19.09 0.24
N ASP A 40 -13.97 -19.99 1.22
CA ASP A 40 -15.26 -20.31 1.83
C ASP A 40 -15.42 -19.64 3.21
N SER A 41 -14.59 -18.64 3.52
CA SER A 41 -14.59 -17.94 4.79
C SER A 41 -15.11 -16.52 4.64
N ASP A 42 -15.85 -16.03 5.63
CA ASP A 42 -16.21 -14.60 5.75
C ASP A 42 -15.01 -13.73 6.14
N VAL A 43 -13.95 -14.34 6.67
CA VAL A 43 -12.69 -13.66 6.96
C VAL A 43 -11.86 -13.58 5.69
N LYS A 44 -11.37 -12.39 5.40
CA LYS A 44 -10.45 -12.12 4.28
C LYS A 44 -9.17 -11.48 4.81
N ILE A 45 -8.06 -11.70 4.12
CA ILE A 45 -6.80 -11.07 4.47
C ILE A 45 -6.67 -9.66 3.86
N ARG A 46 -5.89 -8.84 4.52
CA ARG A 46 -5.34 -7.60 3.97
C ARG A 46 -3.83 -7.74 3.95
N GLU A 47 -3.24 -7.75 2.75
CA GLU A 47 -1.80 -7.94 2.60
C GLU A 47 -1.00 -6.82 3.27
N HIS A 48 0.02 -7.20 4.03
CA HIS A 48 0.93 -6.24 4.62
C HIS A 48 2.15 -6.01 3.71
N THR A 49 2.20 -4.85 3.06
CA THR A 49 3.18 -4.53 2.01
C THR A 49 4.59 -4.22 2.53
N LYS A 50 4.82 -4.20 3.85
CA LYS A 50 6.13 -3.90 4.44
C LYS A 50 7.26 -4.82 3.99
N ASN A 51 6.95 -6.05 3.58
CA ASN A 51 7.93 -7.04 3.12
C ASN A 51 8.29 -6.81 1.65
N ILE A 52 7.27 -6.69 0.81
CA ILE A 52 7.38 -6.73 -0.66
C ILE A 52 7.57 -5.32 -1.24
N LYS A 53 6.92 -4.32 -0.66
CA LYS A 53 6.95 -2.90 -1.08
C LYS A 53 6.70 -2.68 -2.58
N SER A 54 5.94 -3.59 -3.20
CA SER A 54 5.62 -3.57 -4.62
C SER A 54 4.11 -3.55 -4.85
N PRO A 55 3.55 -2.50 -5.47
CA PRO A 55 2.14 -2.47 -5.86
C PRO A 55 1.77 -3.61 -6.81
N LEU A 56 2.68 -3.98 -7.72
CA LEU A 56 2.45 -5.07 -8.67
C LEU A 56 2.18 -6.41 -7.96
N ILE A 57 3.03 -6.76 -7.00
CA ILE A 57 2.89 -8.03 -6.25
C ILE A 57 1.63 -7.99 -5.38
N ALA A 58 1.32 -6.84 -4.76
CA ALA A 58 0.07 -6.67 -4.02
C ALA A 58 -1.16 -6.90 -4.92
N TYR A 59 -1.15 -6.38 -6.15
CA TYR A 59 -2.20 -6.65 -7.13
C TYR A 59 -2.31 -8.13 -7.50
N MET A 60 -1.19 -8.81 -7.70
CA MET A 60 -1.19 -10.25 -8.01
C MET A 60 -1.88 -11.03 -6.91
N GLN A 61 -1.56 -10.78 -5.64
CA GLN A 61 -2.21 -11.44 -4.51
C GLN A 61 -3.70 -11.13 -4.44
N MET A 62 -4.08 -9.85 -4.51
CA MET A 62 -5.50 -9.45 -4.46
C MET A 62 -6.33 -10.12 -5.56
N ARG A 63 -5.76 -10.29 -6.75
CA ARG A 63 -6.45 -10.93 -7.90
C ARG A 63 -6.57 -12.43 -7.77
N THR A 64 -5.66 -13.09 -7.09
CA THR A 64 -5.70 -14.54 -6.89
C THR A 64 -6.86 -14.94 -5.96
N GLY A 65 -7.20 -14.11 -4.99
CA GLY A 65 -8.33 -14.31 -4.09
C GLY A 65 -7.95 -14.34 -2.61
N GLY A 66 -8.95 -14.56 -1.76
CA GLY A 66 -8.76 -14.56 -0.28
C GLY A 66 -8.50 -13.19 0.34
N SER A 67 -8.34 -12.16 -0.49
CA SER A 67 -8.10 -10.76 -0.09
C SER A 67 -9.40 -9.97 -0.02
N MET A 68 -9.42 -8.95 0.82
CA MET A 68 -10.50 -7.96 0.88
C MET A 68 -10.35 -6.82 -0.16
N GLY A 69 -9.31 -6.84 -0.99
CA GLY A 69 -9.12 -5.87 -2.06
C GLY A 69 -8.29 -4.64 -1.69
N GLY A 70 -7.69 -4.60 -0.50
CA GLY A 70 -6.83 -3.51 -0.05
C GLY A 70 -5.55 -4.01 0.60
N VAL A 71 -4.66 -3.08 0.94
CA VAL A 71 -3.36 -3.37 1.54
C VAL A 71 -3.19 -2.74 2.92
N CYS A 72 -2.26 -3.31 3.70
CA CYS A 72 -1.81 -2.78 4.97
C CYS A 72 -0.38 -2.23 4.80
N CYS A 73 -0.15 -0.99 5.18
CA CYS A 73 1.14 -0.30 5.08
C CYS A 73 1.67 0.08 6.46
N ALA A 74 2.94 -0.20 6.75
CA ALA A 74 3.50 0.11 8.06
C ALA A 74 3.63 1.63 8.31
N LYS A 75 3.71 2.43 7.26
CA LYS A 75 3.94 3.89 7.36
C LYS A 75 3.39 4.64 6.14
N VAL A 76 3.20 5.95 6.31
CA VAL A 76 2.66 6.84 5.27
C VAL A 76 3.44 6.74 3.96
N ALA A 77 4.77 6.70 4.00
CA ALA A 77 5.59 6.60 2.79
C ALA A 77 5.36 5.30 1.99
N GLU A 78 5.03 4.20 2.65
CA GLU A 78 4.62 2.97 1.96
C GLU A 78 3.24 3.12 1.33
N ALA A 79 2.30 3.74 2.06
CA ALA A 79 0.96 4.02 1.55
C ALA A 79 1.00 4.92 0.31
N GLU A 80 1.85 5.94 0.28
CA GLU A 80 2.05 6.79 -0.91
C GLU A 80 2.45 5.98 -2.13
N VAL A 81 3.44 5.11 -2.01
CA VAL A 81 3.89 4.23 -3.11
C VAL A 81 2.76 3.31 -3.60
N MET A 82 1.99 2.74 -2.67
CA MET A 82 0.87 1.86 -3.02
C MET A 82 -0.24 2.64 -3.76
N VAL A 83 -0.59 3.84 -3.28
CA VAL A 83 -1.61 4.69 -3.91
C VAL A 83 -1.13 5.22 -5.26
N GLU A 84 0.14 5.59 -5.41
CA GLU A 84 0.74 5.96 -6.69
C GLU A 84 0.70 4.79 -7.68
N GLY A 85 0.96 3.57 -7.21
CA GLY A 85 0.80 2.33 -7.97
C GLY A 85 -0.65 1.94 -8.29
N GLY A 86 -1.64 2.74 -7.85
CA GLY A 86 -3.05 2.57 -8.20
C GLY A 86 -3.91 1.86 -7.16
N ILE A 87 -3.37 1.41 -6.03
CA ILE A 87 -4.15 0.79 -4.96
C ILE A 87 -5.06 1.84 -4.32
N ARG A 88 -6.34 1.50 -4.12
CA ARG A 88 -7.39 2.43 -3.70
C ARG A 88 -7.91 2.22 -2.30
N ASP A 89 -7.47 1.20 -1.59
CA ASP A 89 -7.84 0.91 -0.20
C ASP A 89 -6.58 0.57 0.60
N VAL A 90 -6.25 1.41 1.59
CA VAL A 90 -5.02 1.32 2.36
C VAL A 90 -5.31 1.46 3.85
N LEU A 91 -4.84 0.51 4.63
CA LEU A 91 -4.82 0.58 6.09
C LEU A 91 -3.40 0.91 6.57
N ILE A 92 -3.27 1.94 7.41
CA ILE A 92 -2.05 2.24 8.16
C ILE A 92 -2.32 1.87 9.63
N PRO A 93 -1.87 0.69 10.10
CA PRO A 93 -2.20 0.19 11.44
C PRO A 93 -1.36 0.85 12.54
N ASN A 94 -0.40 1.68 12.18
CA ASN A 94 0.44 2.42 13.11
C ASN A 94 -0.04 3.87 13.23
N GLN A 95 0.28 4.50 14.36
CA GLN A 95 -0.08 5.88 14.65
C GLN A 95 0.69 6.85 13.74
N VAL A 96 -0.02 7.84 13.21
CA VAL A 96 0.53 8.92 12.39
C VAL A 96 0.45 10.20 13.18
N VAL A 97 1.54 10.59 13.81
CA VAL A 97 1.53 11.63 14.88
C VAL A 97 2.19 12.96 14.54
N THR A 98 3.02 13.02 13.49
CA THR A 98 3.66 14.30 13.12
C THR A 98 2.86 15.04 12.06
N ASP A 99 2.82 16.37 12.13
CA ASP A 99 2.05 17.20 11.20
C ASP A 99 2.36 16.90 9.72
N ASP A 100 3.64 16.72 9.38
CA ASP A 100 4.05 16.34 8.02
C ASP A 100 3.42 15.01 7.58
N LYS A 101 3.50 13.97 8.41
CA LYS A 101 2.92 12.67 8.08
C LYS A 101 1.40 12.71 8.00
N ILE A 102 0.75 13.44 8.92
CA ILE A 102 -0.70 13.63 8.89
C ILE A 102 -1.10 14.37 7.60
N ALA A 103 -0.36 15.41 7.24
CA ALA A 103 -0.59 16.15 6.00
C ALA A 103 -0.43 15.30 4.74
N ARG A 104 0.57 14.42 4.69
CA ARG A 104 0.80 13.48 3.59
C ARG A 104 -0.30 12.42 3.53
N ALA A 105 -0.69 11.84 4.65
CA ALA A 105 -1.80 10.89 4.73
C ALA A 105 -3.12 11.52 4.23
N ALA A 106 -3.41 12.76 4.63
CA ALA A 106 -4.56 13.52 4.13
C ALA A 106 -4.46 13.87 2.64
N ALA A 107 -3.25 13.96 2.08
CA ALA A 107 -3.07 14.18 0.64
C ALA A 107 -3.42 12.95 -0.18
N ILE A 108 -2.99 11.76 0.23
CA ILE A 108 -3.30 10.51 -0.46
C ILE A 108 -4.76 10.09 -0.30
N SER A 109 -5.44 10.49 0.78
CA SER A 109 -6.87 10.20 0.98
C SER A 109 -7.81 10.85 -0.06
N LYS A 110 -7.31 11.80 -0.86
CA LYS A 110 -8.03 12.34 -2.02
C LYS A 110 -8.09 11.36 -3.20
N ARG A 111 -7.26 10.34 -3.21
CA ARG A 111 -7.07 9.39 -4.30
C ARG A 111 -7.39 7.94 -3.92
N ALA A 112 -7.50 7.65 -2.62
CA ALA A 112 -7.74 6.31 -2.08
C ALA A 112 -8.46 6.40 -0.73
N ASP A 113 -9.15 5.34 -0.36
CA ASP A 113 -9.66 5.15 0.99
C ASP A 113 -8.48 4.84 1.92
N VAL A 114 -8.20 5.76 2.85
CA VAL A 114 -7.09 5.64 3.78
C VAL A 114 -7.62 5.54 5.21
N THR A 115 -7.44 4.37 5.79
CA THR A 115 -7.76 4.11 7.20
C THR A 115 -6.49 4.21 8.04
N ILE A 116 -6.53 4.94 9.15
CA ILE A 116 -5.41 5.09 10.09
C ILE A 116 -5.86 4.64 11.46
N CYS A 117 -5.08 3.78 12.13
CA CYS A 117 -5.31 3.44 13.52
C CYS A 117 -4.81 4.55 14.44
N VAL A 118 -5.63 4.90 15.43
CA VAL A 118 -5.32 5.91 16.45
C VAL A 118 -5.46 5.30 17.84
N ASP A 119 -4.68 5.78 18.79
CA ASP A 119 -4.67 5.32 20.19
C ASP A 119 -4.80 6.47 21.20
N SER A 120 -4.92 7.72 20.71
CA SER A 120 -5.16 8.89 21.55
C SER A 120 -6.18 9.85 20.95
N GLU A 121 -6.94 10.50 21.79
CA GLU A 121 -7.92 11.51 21.40
C GLU A 121 -7.25 12.70 20.73
N GLN A 122 -6.08 13.11 21.21
CA GLN A 122 -5.34 14.24 20.63
C GLN A 122 -4.93 13.92 19.19
N ASN A 123 -4.38 12.72 18.93
CA ASN A 123 -4.00 12.32 17.57
C ASN A 123 -5.21 12.27 16.62
N LEU A 124 -6.36 11.79 17.11
CA LEU A 124 -7.60 11.80 16.33
C LEU A 124 -8.03 13.23 15.96
N ARG A 125 -7.92 14.18 16.90
CA ARG A 125 -8.24 15.59 16.67
C ARG A 125 -7.32 16.21 15.62
N ASP A 126 -6.00 15.96 15.71
CA ASP A 126 -5.00 16.49 14.78
C ASP A 126 -5.23 15.98 13.35
N ILE A 127 -5.50 14.67 13.20
CA ILE A 127 -5.82 14.08 11.90
C ILE A 127 -7.11 14.68 11.34
N SER A 128 -8.16 14.79 12.16
CA SER A 128 -9.45 15.33 11.74
C SER A 128 -9.36 16.80 11.30
N ALA A 129 -8.65 17.62 12.07
CA ALA A 129 -8.43 19.04 11.75
C ALA A 129 -7.69 19.22 10.42
N THR A 130 -6.66 18.42 10.19
CA THR A 130 -5.87 18.46 8.95
C THR A 130 -6.70 18.01 7.74
N ALA A 131 -7.51 16.96 7.88
CA ALA A 131 -8.39 16.48 6.83
C ALA A 131 -9.45 17.53 6.45
N ALA A 132 -10.06 18.18 7.45
CA ALA A 132 -11.06 19.23 7.25
C ALA A 132 -10.48 20.46 6.53
N SER A 133 -9.31 20.95 6.93
CA SER A 133 -8.66 22.10 6.31
C SER A 133 -8.31 21.86 4.83
N ARG A 134 -7.85 20.67 4.49
CA ARG A 134 -7.52 20.29 3.10
C ARG A 134 -8.75 20.04 2.22
N SER A 135 -9.87 19.63 2.78
CA SER A 135 -11.16 19.54 2.07
C SER A 135 -11.67 20.92 1.68
N LEU A 136 -11.53 21.93 2.55
CA LEU A 136 -11.91 23.32 2.27
C LEU A 136 -11.05 23.94 1.17
N THR A 137 -9.74 23.70 1.17
CA THR A 137 -8.83 24.22 0.15
C THR A 137 -9.14 23.64 -1.25
N SER A 138 -9.56 22.39 -1.35
CA SER A 138 -9.92 21.78 -2.65
C SER A 138 -11.23 22.32 -3.24
N ARG A 139 -12.16 22.83 -2.41
CA ARG A 139 -13.39 23.49 -2.86
C ARG A 139 -13.15 24.94 -3.32
N ALA A 140 -12.13 25.61 -2.77
CA ALA A 140 -11.79 26.98 -3.12
C ALA A 140 -11.01 27.11 -4.44
N THR A 141 -10.42 26.05 -4.94
CA THR A 141 -9.60 26.04 -6.18
C THR A 141 -10.34 25.55 -7.43
N ASN A 142 -11.62 25.23 -7.34
CA ASN A 142 -12.48 25.01 -8.50
C ASN A 142 -13.36 26.26 -8.72
N PRO A 143 -12.98 27.21 -9.60
CA PRO A 143 -13.92 28.22 -10.10
C PRO A 143 -14.98 27.57 -11.00
N PRO A 144 -16.16 28.18 -11.12
CA PRO A 144 -17.26 27.69 -11.92
C PRO A 144 -16.95 27.62 -13.43
#